data_0b1f76772cba7615d001ec5b68d19e5c
#
_entry.id   0b1f76772cba7615d001ec5b68d19e5c
#
_cell.length_a   1.000
_cell.length_b   1.000
_cell.length_c   1.000
_cell.angle_alpha   90.00
_cell.angle_beta   90.00
_cell.angle_gamma   90.00
#
_symmetry.space_group_name_H-M   'P 1'
#
loop_
_entity.id
_entity.type
_entity.pdbx_description
1 polymer ?
#
loop_
_entity_poly.entity_id
_entity_poly.type
_entity_poly.pdbx_seq_one_letter_code
_entity_poly.pdbx_strand_id
1 'polypeptide(L)'
;DLGFLTDDVRALLKECAYPGMKVLEFAFDSRDGGDYRPHSYPTNCIAYTGTHDNEPVDGWFETALPDDIERAIQYLNLTKEEGMNWGMMRGIWSSVADLAVVQAQDVLGLGHEARMNKPATLGGKWCWRALPGAFTPELAQKLHDAMELYGRLPEEPAAEPDETEKSEDAEKAAEPKT
;
A
#
# COMPACT_ATOMS: atom_id res chain seq x y z
N ASP A 1 2.77 13.48 5.72
CA ASP A 1 3.80 14.26 5.01
C ASP A 1 4.26 15.40 5.90
N LEU A 2 5.57 15.44 6.18
CA LEU A 2 6.18 16.42 7.07
C LEU A 2 7.01 17.46 6.31
N GLY A 3 6.90 17.49 5.00
CA GLY A 3 7.69 18.37 4.14
C GLY A 3 9.18 18.05 4.23
N PHE A 4 10.03 19.04 4.51
CA PHE A 4 11.46 18.83 4.61
C PHE A 4 11.82 18.17 5.97
N LEU A 5 12.41 16.99 5.93
CA LEU A 5 12.77 16.19 7.11
C LEU A 5 14.13 16.63 7.68
N THR A 6 14.08 17.48 8.72
CA THR A 6 15.25 17.78 9.56
C THR A 6 15.43 16.74 10.66
N ASP A 7 16.58 16.70 11.32
CA ASP A 7 16.85 15.79 12.42
C ASP A 7 15.86 15.99 13.60
N ASP A 8 15.47 17.23 13.86
CA ASP A 8 14.49 17.57 14.89
C ASP A 8 13.09 16.99 14.57
N VAL A 9 12.67 17.06 13.31
CA VAL A 9 11.41 16.47 12.84
C VAL A 9 11.45 14.95 12.93
N ARG A 10 12.57 14.32 12.60
CA ARG A 10 12.77 12.86 12.76
C ARG A 10 12.73 12.46 14.24
N ALA A 11 13.36 13.24 15.12
CA ALA A 11 13.33 13.00 16.56
C ALA A 11 11.92 13.10 17.11
N LEU A 12 11.17 14.14 16.73
CA LEU A 12 9.78 14.33 17.12
C LEU A 12 8.87 13.18 16.66
N LEU A 13 9.01 12.75 15.39
CA LEU A 13 8.24 11.62 14.85
C LEU A 13 8.49 10.34 15.68
N LYS A 14 9.75 10.10 16.05
CA LYS A 14 10.13 8.96 16.90
C LYS A 14 9.56 9.07 18.32
N GLU A 15 9.58 10.27 18.91
CA GLU A 15 9.02 10.52 20.25
C GLU A 15 7.49 10.33 20.28
N CYS A 16 6.80 10.82 19.24
CA CYS A 16 5.35 10.66 19.09
C CYS A 16 4.93 9.23 18.72
N ALA A 17 5.86 8.38 18.30
CA ALA A 17 5.60 7.03 17.79
C ALA A 17 4.59 6.96 16.62
N TYR A 18 4.39 8.05 15.88
CA TYR A 18 3.54 8.04 14.70
C TYR A 18 4.22 7.35 13.52
N PRO A 19 3.46 6.62 12.69
CA PRO A 19 4.02 5.98 11.50
C PRO A 19 4.57 7.02 10.52
N GLY A 20 5.78 6.77 10.04
CA GLY A 20 6.37 7.56 8.96
C GLY A 20 5.80 7.16 7.60
N MET A 21 5.91 8.09 6.62
CA MET A 21 5.52 7.84 5.23
C MET A 21 6.72 7.36 4.41
N LYS A 22 6.53 6.33 3.60
CA LYS A 22 7.51 5.78 2.65
C LYS A 22 6.89 5.72 1.25
N VAL A 23 7.42 6.49 0.31
CA VAL A 23 6.94 6.58 -1.07
C VAL A 23 7.93 5.86 -1.98
N LEU A 24 7.48 4.78 -2.64
CA LEU A 24 8.35 3.91 -3.43
C LEU A 24 8.94 4.62 -4.66
N GLU A 25 8.20 5.50 -5.32
CA GLU A 25 8.72 6.27 -6.46
C GLU A 25 9.97 7.09 -6.11
N PHE A 26 10.12 7.51 -4.84
CA PHE A 26 11.31 8.23 -4.39
C PHE A 26 12.52 7.33 -4.13
N ALA A 27 12.30 6.01 -4.00
CA ALA A 27 13.34 5.03 -3.70
C ALA A 27 14.41 4.92 -4.80
N PHE A 28 14.04 5.29 -6.01
CA PHE A 28 14.85 5.11 -7.20
C PHE A 28 15.50 6.41 -7.70
N ASP A 29 15.15 7.55 -7.08
CA ASP A 29 15.82 8.83 -7.40
C ASP A 29 17.35 8.67 -7.24
N SER A 30 18.06 8.82 -8.35
CA SER A 30 19.51 8.66 -8.40
C SER A 30 20.27 9.68 -7.55
N ARG A 31 19.59 10.76 -7.14
CA ARG A 31 20.15 11.86 -6.35
C ARG A 31 20.04 11.64 -4.85
N ASP A 32 18.98 10.98 -4.36
CA ASP A 32 18.72 10.76 -2.93
C ASP A 32 17.65 9.70 -2.63
N GLY A 33 17.81 8.49 -3.11
CA GLY A 33 16.83 7.40 -2.88
C GLY A 33 17.03 6.60 -1.57
N GLY A 34 17.86 7.04 -0.64
CA GLY A 34 18.39 6.19 0.45
C GLY A 34 17.36 5.50 1.34
N ASP A 35 16.45 6.25 1.95
CA ASP A 35 15.54 5.77 3.00
C ASP A 35 14.19 5.24 2.49
N TYR A 36 13.94 5.27 1.18
CA TYR A 36 12.65 4.91 0.59
C TYR A 36 12.60 3.50 0.00
N ARG A 37 13.70 2.73 0.09
CA ARG A 37 13.76 1.35 -0.41
C ARG A 37 13.07 0.39 0.56
N PRO A 38 12.21 -0.52 0.09
CA PRO A 38 11.44 -1.45 0.93
C PRO A 38 12.25 -2.22 1.97
N HIS A 39 13.50 -2.62 1.65
CA HIS A 39 14.36 -3.35 2.60
C HIS A 39 14.84 -2.50 3.80
N SER A 40 14.72 -1.17 3.72
CA SER A 40 15.13 -0.25 4.79
C SER A 40 13.94 0.32 5.59
N TYR A 41 12.72 -0.15 5.33
CA TYR A 41 11.54 0.34 6.05
C TYR A 41 11.55 -0.10 7.52
N PRO A 42 11.16 0.78 8.46
CA PRO A 42 10.72 0.33 9.76
C PRO A 42 9.33 -0.31 9.65
N THR A 43 8.93 -1.17 10.59
CA THR A 43 7.57 -1.73 10.64
C THR A 43 6.53 -0.63 10.83
N ASN A 44 6.73 0.26 11.81
CA ASN A 44 5.85 1.41 12.06
C ASN A 44 5.98 2.47 10.93
N CYS A 45 5.52 2.13 9.74
CA CYS A 45 5.42 3.06 8.62
C CYS A 45 4.25 2.72 7.70
N ILE A 46 3.87 3.70 6.88
CA ILE A 46 2.90 3.54 5.81
C ILE A 46 3.66 3.62 4.49
N ALA A 47 3.64 2.53 3.73
CA ALA A 47 4.25 2.46 2.41
C ALA A 47 3.24 2.81 1.31
N TYR A 48 3.66 3.62 0.34
CA TYR A 48 2.88 4.02 -0.82
C TYR A 48 3.66 3.70 -2.09
N THR A 49 2.98 3.33 -3.18
CA THR A 49 3.59 3.37 -4.53
C THR A 49 3.93 4.80 -4.90
N GLY A 50 2.94 5.66 -4.87
CA GLY A 50 2.95 7.11 -4.98
C GLY A 50 1.76 7.66 -4.22
N THR A 51 1.74 8.98 -3.98
CA THR A 51 0.61 9.69 -3.36
C THR A 51 -0.25 10.37 -4.42
N HIS A 52 -1.33 11.01 -4.00
CA HIS A 52 -2.16 11.84 -4.89
C HIS A 52 -1.40 12.97 -5.60
N ASP A 53 -0.24 13.35 -5.09
CA ASP A 53 0.62 14.40 -5.67
C ASP A 53 1.64 13.85 -6.68
N ASN A 54 1.84 12.53 -6.69
CA ASN A 54 2.73 11.85 -7.62
C ASN A 54 2.02 11.50 -8.94
N GLU A 55 2.77 11.05 -9.91
CA GLU A 55 2.19 10.36 -11.08
C GLU A 55 1.59 9.02 -10.61
N PRO A 56 0.60 8.44 -11.28
CA PRO A 56 0.38 7.01 -11.22
C PRO A 56 1.63 6.27 -11.69
N VAL A 57 1.84 5.04 -11.24
CA VAL A 57 3.06 4.26 -11.53
C VAL A 57 3.38 4.22 -13.02
N ASP A 58 2.40 3.94 -13.89
CA ASP A 58 2.66 3.89 -15.34
C ASP A 58 3.08 5.27 -15.88
N GLY A 59 2.50 6.36 -15.38
CA GLY A 59 2.93 7.73 -15.71
C GLY A 59 4.33 8.06 -15.18
N TRP A 60 4.72 7.47 -14.02
CA TRP A 60 6.09 7.61 -13.52
C TRP A 60 7.10 6.96 -14.45
N PHE A 61 6.83 5.77 -15.00
CA PHE A 61 7.69 5.13 -16.01
C PHE A 61 7.81 5.91 -17.32
N GLU A 62 6.86 6.76 -17.66
CA GLU A 62 6.93 7.65 -18.80
C GLU A 62 7.79 8.89 -18.56
N THR A 63 7.90 9.35 -17.31
CA THR A 63 8.47 10.67 -16.96
C THR A 63 9.75 10.62 -16.15
N ALA A 64 10.04 9.50 -15.49
CA ALA A 64 11.23 9.32 -14.67
C ALA A 64 12.51 9.26 -15.53
N LEU A 65 13.66 9.51 -14.89
CA LEU A 65 14.94 9.39 -15.57
C LEU A 65 15.23 7.93 -15.94
N PRO A 66 15.88 7.66 -17.08
CA PRO A 66 16.21 6.29 -17.49
C PRO A 66 16.97 5.50 -16.43
N ASP A 67 17.91 6.12 -15.72
CA ASP A 67 18.69 5.48 -14.65
C ASP A 67 17.82 5.09 -13.45
N ASP A 68 16.80 5.89 -13.14
CA ASP A 68 15.86 5.62 -12.05
C ASP A 68 14.94 4.45 -12.42
N ILE A 69 14.48 4.42 -13.67
CA ILE A 69 13.68 3.32 -14.24
C ILE A 69 14.48 2.01 -14.21
N GLU A 70 15.72 2.04 -14.71
CA GLU A 70 16.58 0.85 -14.73
C GLU A 70 16.81 0.32 -13.30
N ARG A 71 17.03 1.20 -12.36
CA ARG A 71 17.20 0.86 -10.94
C ARG A 71 15.94 0.24 -10.34
N ALA A 72 14.76 0.76 -10.66
CA ALA A 72 13.49 0.19 -10.23
C ALA A 72 13.30 -1.22 -10.79
N ILE A 73 13.56 -1.40 -12.09
CA ILE A 73 13.46 -2.71 -12.76
C ILE A 73 14.39 -3.73 -12.10
N GLN A 74 15.65 -3.38 -11.90
CA GLN A 74 16.63 -4.28 -11.28
C GLN A 74 16.29 -4.59 -9.82
N TYR A 75 15.93 -3.58 -9.03
CA TYR A 75 15.69 -3.75 -7.60
C TYR A 75 14.44 -4.57 -7.31
N LEU A 76 13.37 -4.34 -8.05
CA LEU A 76 12.08 -5.03 -7.87
C LEU A 76 11.91 -6.24 -8.78
N ASN A 77 12.87 -6.52 -9.67
CA ASN A 77 12.77 -7.56 -10.70
C ASN A 77 11.47 -7.41 -11.51
N LEU A 78 11.22 -6.19 -12.01
CA LEU A 78 10.00 -5.87 -12.75
C LEU A 78 10.01 -6.56 -14.12
N THR A 79 8.88 -7.10 -14.53
CA THR A 79 8.71 -7.74 -15.83
C THR A 79 7.47 -7.19 -16.57
N LYS A 80 7.48 -7.26 -17.89
CA LYS A 80 6.33 -6.86 -18.70
C LYS A 80 5.15 -7.81 -18.53
N GLU A 81 5.42 -9.07 -18.25
CA GLU A 81 4.42 -10.12 -18.05
C GLU A 81 3.58 -9.88 -16.78
N GLU A 82 4.23 -9.44 -15.71
CA GLU A 82 3.56 -9.04 -14.46
C GLU A 82 2.82 -7.70 -14.63
N GLY A 83 3.42 -6.78 -15.38
CA GLY A 83 3.06 -5.38 -15.46
C GLY A 83 3.90 -4.53 -14.51
N MET A 84 4.39 -3.36 -14.98
CA MET A 84 5.26 -2.49 -14.18
C MET A 84 4.55 -1.99 -12.92
N ASN A 85 3.29 -1.59 -13.05
CA ASN A 85 2.43 -1.16 -11.95
C ASN A 85 2.26 -2.26 -10.89
N TRP A 86 1.98 -3.50 -11.31
CA TRP A 86 1.81 -4.64 -10.39
C TRP A 86 3.12 -4.99 -9.68
N GLY A 87 4.26 -4.95 -10.36
CA GLY A 87 5.56 -5.17 -9.76
C GLY A 87 5.94 -4.11 -8.72
N MET A 88 5.60 -2.83 -8.96
CA MET A 88 5.77 -1.76 -7.98
C MET A 88 4.86 -1.96 -6.76
N MET A 89 3.59 -2.28 -6.96
CA MET A 89 2.65 -2.60 -5.88
C MET A 89 3.14 -3.80 -5.06
N ARG A 90 3.58 -4.86 -5.73
CA ARG A 90 4.22 -6.03 -5.08
C ARG A 90 5.39 -5.60 -4.20
N GLY A 91 6.20 -4.66 -4.66
CA GLY A 91 7.34 -4.14 -3.90
C GLY A 91 6.96 -3.60 -2.53
N ILE A 92 5.85 -2.87 -2.41
CA ILE A 92 5.39 -2.37 -1.11
C ILE A 92 4.61 -3.42 -0.31
N TRP A 93 3.84 -4.30 -0.96
CA TRP A 93 3.10 -5.36 -0.26
C TRP A 93 4.03 -6.38 0.40
N SER A 94 5.18 -6.69 -0.22
CA SER A 94 6.20 -7.58 0.32
C SER A 94 7.08 -6.94 1.40
N SER A 95 6.91 -5.65 1.68
CA SER A 95 7.68 -4.95 2.70
C SER A 95 7.20 -5.24 4.12
N VAL A 96 7.97 -4.82 5.12
CA VAL A 96 7.63 -4.93 6.55
C VAL A 96 6.71 -3.82 7.05
N ALA A 97 6.28 -2.90 6.19
CA ALA A 97 5.42 -1.78 6.58
C ALA A 97 4.09 -2.28 7.14
N ASP A 98 3.64 -1.73 8.27
CA ASP A 98 2.36 -2.08 8.89
C ASP A 98 1.17 -1.81 7.96
N LEU A 99 1.27 -0.77 7.14
CA LEU A 99 0.24 -0.42 6.16
C LEU A 99 0.87 -0.18 4.78
N ALA A 100 0.27 -0.72 3.73
CA ALA A 100 0.62 -0.45 2.35
C ALA A 100 -0.60 0.12 1.61
N VAL A 101 -0.43 1.27 0.98
CA VAL A 101 -1.49 2.00 0.26
C VAL A 101 -1.09 2.15 -1.20
N VAL A 102 -1.96 1.75 -2.11
CA VAL A 102 -1.77 1.90 -3.56
C VAL A 102 -2.84 2.83 -4.12
N GLN A 103 -2.51 3.55 -5.17
CA GLN A 103 -3.49 4.34 -5.90
C GLN A 103 -4.42 3.41 -6.70
N ALA A 104 -5.72 3.74 -6.75
CA ALA A 104 -6.66 3.02 -7.59
C ALA A 104 -6.24 3.03 -9.07
N GLN A 105 -5.58 4.10 -9.50
CA GLN A 105 -5.01 4.25 -10.83
C GLN A 105 -3.92 3.21 -11.12
N ASP A 106 -3.07 2.90 -10.14
CA ASP A 106 -2.04 1.87 -10.27
C ASP A 106 -2.66 0.49 -10.43
N VAL A 107 -3.69 0.20 -9.64
CA VAL A 107 -4.44 -1.07 -9.76
C VAL A 107 -5.05 -1.24 -11.15
N LEU A 108 -5.53 -0.13 -11.74
CA LEU A 108 -6.17 -0.11 -13.07
C LEU A 108 -5.18 0.01 -14.22
N GLY A 109 -3.88 0.21 -13.97
CA GLY A 109 -2.87 0.39 -15.00
C GLY A 109 -3.08 1.67 -15.80
N LEU A 110 -3.36 2.79 -15.13
CA LEU A 110 -3.60 4.09 -15.73
C LEU A 110 -2.37 4.99 -15.56
N GLY A 111 -2.08 5.79 -16.58
CA GLY A 111 -0.94 6.70 -16.61
C GLY A 111 -1.29 8.13 -16.20
N HIS A 112 -0.54 9.08 -16.77
CA HIS A 112 -0.61 10.51 -16.48
C HIS A 112 -2.02 11.10 -16.56
N GLU A 113 -2.85 10.62 -17.48
CA GLU A 113 -4.22 11.07 -17.71
C GLU A 113 -5.13 10.89 -16.50
N ALA A 114 -4.79 9.94 -15.61
CA ALA A 114 -5.55 9.63 -14.41
C ALA A 114 -4.96 10.27 -13.13
N ARG A 115 -3.91 11.07 -13.25
CA ARG A 115 -3.28 11.74 -12.12
C ARG A 115 -4.26 12.58 -11.32
N MET A 116 -4.29 12.42 -10.00
CA MET A 116 -5.23 13.10 -9.13
C MET A 116 -4.87 14.57 -8.93
N ASN A 117 -3.62 14.87 -8.61
CA ASN A 117 -3.16 16.20 -8.33
C ASN A 117 -1.75 16.46 -8.88
N LYS A 118 -1.51 17.69 -9.32
CA LYS A 118 -0.18 18.21 -9.65
C LYS A 118 0.08 19.45 -8.80
N PRO A 119 0.96 19.39 -7.80
CA PRO A 119 1.26 20.52 -6.93
C PRO A 119 1.64 21.78 -7.71
N ALA A 120 1.38 22.96 -7.13
CA ALA A 120 1.71 24.26 -7.68
C ALA A 120 1.10 24.56 -9.08
N THR A 121 0.02 23.90 -9.48
CA THR A 121 -0.74 24.21 -10.71
C THR A 121 -2.19 24.57 -10.40
N LEU A 122 -2.86 25.32 -11.29
CA LEU A 122 -4.26 25.72 -11.13
C LEU A 122 -5.17 24.89 -12.06
N GLY A 123 -6.38 24.55 -11.55
CA GLY A 123 -7.46 23.89 -12.32
C GLY A 123 -7.22 22.39 -12.62
N GLY A 124 -8.30 21.70 -12.98
CA GLY A 124 -8.26 20.34 -13.52
C GLY A 124 -7.82 19.23 -12.56
N LYS A 125 -7.83 19.46 -11.24
CA LYS A 125 -7.36 18.53 -10.23
C LYS A 125 -8.51 17.95 -9.43
N TRP A 126 -8.28 16.78 -8.82
CA TRP A 126 -9.28 16.09 -7.99
C TRP A 126 -10.55 15.72 -8.76
N CYS A 127 -10.44 15.65 -10.10
CA CYS A 127 -11.56 15.41 -11.01
C CYS A 127 -11.61 13.98 -11.56
N TRP A 128 -10.51 13.24 -11.50
CA TRP A 128 -10.49 11.85 -11.98
C TRP A 128 -11.54 11.00 -11.26
N ARG A 129 -12.19 10.14 -12.03
CA ARG A 129 -13.16 9.15 -11.55
C ARG A 129 -12.97 7.85 -12.33
N ALA A 130 -13.01 6.74 -11.62
CA ALA A 130 -13.05 5.43 -12.25
C ALA A 130 -14.34 5.28 -13.08
N LEU A 131 -14.22 4.69 -14.25
CA LEU A 131 -15.37 4.38 -15.08
C LEU A 131 -16.22 3.27 -14.46
N PRO A 132 -17.53 3.25 -14.70
CA PRO A 132 -18.38 2.13 -14.30
C PRO A 132 -17.82 0.79 -14.83
N GLY A 133 -17.67 -0.21 -13.97
CA GLY A 133 -17.14 -1.52 -14.33
C GLY A 133 -15.61 -1.61 -14.43
N ALA A 134 -14.85 -0.55 -14.12
CA ALA A 134 -13.38 -0.60 -14.10
C ALA A 134 -12.83 -1.61 -13.08
N PHE A 135 -13.47 -1.75 -11.93
CA PHE A 135 -13.14 -2.76 -10.92
C PHE A 135 -13.96 -4.02 -11.19
N THR A 136 -13.34 -4.97 -11.93
CA THR A 136 -14.01 -6.23 -12.29
C THR A 136 -13.82 -7.29 -11.19
N PRO A 137 -14.67 -8.35 -11.18
CA PRO A 137 -14.48 -9.48 -10.27
C PRO A 137 -13.09 -10.14 -10.41
N GLU A 138 -12.56 -10.24 -11.61
CA GLU A 138 -11.23 -10.81 -11.89
C GLU A 138 -10.12 -9.96 -11.28
N LEU A 139 -10.25 -8.62 -11.37
CA LEU A 139 -9.32 -7.69 -10.73
C LEU A 139 -9.40 -7.78 -9.21
N ALA A 140 -10.61 -7.90 -8.65
CA ALA A 140 -10.81 -8.10 -7.22
C ALA A 140 -10.17 -9.41 -6.74
N GLN A 141 -10.33 -10.51 -7.49
CA GLN A 141 -9.69 -11.79 -7.18
C GLN A 141 -8.16 -11.68 -7.25
N LYS A 142 -7.62 -11.04 -8.27
CA LYS A 142 -6.17 -10.83 -8.40
C LYS A 142 -5.59 -10.05 -7.21
N LEU A 143 -6.32 -9.02 -6.73
CA LEU A 143 -5.94 -8.28 -5.53
C LEU A 143 -6.02 -9.14 -4.27
N HIS A 144 -7.09 -9.91 -4.12
CA HIS A 144 -7.25 -10.82 -2.99
C HIS A 144 -6.10 -11.83 -2.92
N ASP A 145 -5.77 -12.50 -4.03
CA ASP A 145 -4.67 -13.46 -4.09
C ASP A 145 -3.32 -12.84 -3.72
N ALA A 146 -3.08 -11.59 -4.15
CA ALA A 146 -1.89 -10.85 -3.77
C ALA A 146 -1.89 -10.51 -2.26
N MET A 147 -3.03 -10.10 -1.70
CA MET A 147 -3.14 -9.79 -0.27
C MET A 147 -2.96 -11.05 0.59
N GLU A 148 -3.51 -12.17 0.16
CA GLU A 148 -3.30 -13.47 0.81
C GLU A 148 -1.83 -13.86 0.80
N LEU A 149 -1.17 -13.81 -0.38
CA LEU A 149 0.23 -14.17 -0.55
C LEU A 149 1.17 -13.38 0.36
N TYR A 150 0.88 -12.09 0.58
CA TYR A 150 1.71 -11.20 1.40
C TYR A 150 1.20 -11.02 2.83
N GLY A 151 0.23 -11.83 3.27
CA GLY A 151 -0.31 -11.78 4.63
C GLY A 151 -0.96 -10.44 4.98
N ARG A 152 -1.65 -9.83 4.01
CA ARG A 152 -2.28 -8.51 4.15
C ARG A 152 -3.81 -8.56 4.18
N LEU A 153 -4.39 -9.75 4.20
CA LEU A 153 -5.81 -9.90 4.48
C LEU A 153 -6.06 -9.61 5.97
N PRO A 154 -7.22 -9.02 6.32
CA PRO A 154 -7.61 -8.90 7.71
C PRO A 154 -7.72 -10.30 8.35
N GLU A 155 -7.33 -10.41 9.62
CA GLU A 155 -7.64 -11.63 10.38
C GLU A 155 -9.15 -11.82 10.41
N GLU A 156 -9.61 -13.03 10.09
CA GLU A 156 -11.02 -13.35 10.28
C GLU A 156 -11.36 -13.14 11.77
N PRO A 157 -12.45 -12.42 12.09
CA PRO A 157 -12.89 -12.31 13.46
C PRO A 157 -13.05 -13.73 14.01
N ALA A 158 -12.42 -14.02 15.15
CA ALA A 158 -12.59 -15.29 15.80
C ALA A 158 -14.09 -15.60 15.87
N ALA A 159 -14.49 -16.76 15.37
CA ALA A 159 -15.91 -17.17 15.41
C ALA A 159 -16.39 -16.96 16.84
N GLU A 160 -17.46 -16.15 17.00
CA GLU A 160 -18.08 -16.00 18.32
C GLU A 160 -18.46 -17.40 18.81
N PRO A 161 -18.10 -17.78 20.03
CA PRO A 161 -18.44 -19.11 20.55
C PRO A 161 -19.94 -19.25 20.48
N ASP A 162 -20.38 -20.33 19.88
CA ASP A 162 -21.80 -20.66 19.65
C ASP A 162 -22.53 -20.58 21.01
N GLU A 163 -23.49 -19.67 21.14
CA GLU A 163 -24.25 -19.46 22.39
C GLU A 163 -25.01 -20.74 22.82
N THR A 164 -25.10 -21.74 21.95
CA THR A 164 -25.70 -23.04 22.26
C THR A 164 -24.86 -23.89 23.22
N GLU A 165 -23.51 -23.75 23.22
CA GLU A 165 -22.67 -24.48 24.20
C GLU A 165 -22.80 -23.95 25.62
N LYS A 166 -23.14 -22.67 25.79
CA LYS A 166 -23.36 -22.09 27.13
C LYS A 166 -24.64 -22.58 27.85
N SER A 167 -25.63 -23.05 27.07
CA SER A 167 -26.89 -23.54 27.64
C SER A 167 -26.79 -24.98 28.18
N GLU A 168 -25.96 -25.83 27.61
CA GLU A 168 -25.77 -27.21 28.07
C GLU A 168 -24.93 -27.33 29.34
N ASP A 169 -23.94 -26.46 29.56
CA ASP A 169 -23.15 -26.44 30.77
C ASP A 169 -23.90 -25.83 31.96
N ALA A 170 -24.84 -24.92 31.72
CA ALA A 170 -25.68 -24.35 32.78
C ALA A 170 -26.76 -25.34 33.23
N GLU A 171 -27.26 -26.25 32.39
CA GLU A 171 -28.27 -27.24 32.72
C GLU A 171 -27.65 -28.41 33.50
N LYS A 172 -26.39 -28.79 33.21
CA LYS A 172 -25.65 -29.82 33.97
C LYS A 172 -25.23 -29.39 35.36
N ALA A 173 -25.15 -28.09 35.63
CA ALA A 173 -24.78 -27.54 36.95
C ALA A 173 -25.98 -27.42 37.91
N ALA A 174 -27.21 -27.60 37.43
CA ALA A 174 -28.47 -27.43 38.18
C ALA A 174 -29.09 -28.74 38.73
N GLU A 175 -28.50 -29.93 38.51
CA GLU A 175 -29.01 -31.15 39.09
C GLU A 175 -28.71 -31.27 40.59
N PRO A 176 -29.71 -31.42 41.46
CA PRO A 176 -29.54 -31.54 42.90
C PRO A 176 -28.94 -32.91 43.24
N LYS A 177 -27.78 -32.86 43.93
CA LYS A 177 -27.23 -34.11 44.54
C LYS A 177 -28.14 -34.62 45.60
N THR A 178 -28.81 -35.76 45.34
CA THR A 178 -29.49 -36.61 46.35
C THR A 178 -28.51 -37.49 47.08
#